data_9f6ab709c8d4f73c31f67e02ba3bc3e8
#
_entry.id   9f6ab709c8d4f73c31f67e02ba3bc3e8
#
_cell.length_a   1.000
_cell.length_b   1.000
_cell.length_c   1.000
_cell.angle_alpha   90.00
_cell.angle_beta   90.00
_cell.angle_gamma   90.00
#
_symmetry.space_group_name_H-M   'P 1'
#
loop_
_entity.id
_entity.type
_entity.pdbx_description
1 polymer ?
#
loop_
_entity_poly.entity_id
_entity_poly.type
_entity_poly.pdbx_seq_one_letter_code
_entity_poly.pdbx_strand_id
1 'polypeptide(L)'
;MAIYHLRASMISRSQGRSATAAIAYRVAERIEDRRTGLVFDYAARGGVDHTEILAPDHAPDWVRDRSELWNRVEESETRKNSQVAREVRVALPDELTHAQRLELVREFVRGQFVDRGMVADIALHAPGRAGDERNHHAHILLTTREVDADGFTTKNRDWNAVEVLEGWREAWARDSNAALERAGVEDRVDHRTLVAQRDEALELASAARDRGDEGAELVQTVRAIELDRPPLPQLSPGAWQMKERGIEVGRVGAWHEAKARAAEVMEVARELAGHVRDWLDRAAERVLGSEQAELALAGGRDGREQEPDLATRLKASLEAYQGREKVQEAPAPEREQETPKAFAARMREAAA
;
A
#
# COMPACT_ATOMS: atom_id res chain seq x y z
N MET A 1 7.59 -6.78 8.19
CA MET A 1 7.71 -6.03 6.90
C MET A 1 6.47 -5.16 6.76
N ALA A 2 6.63 -3.87 6.85
CA ALA A 2 5.56 -2.90 6.72
C ALA A 2 4.91 -2.95 5.32
N ILE A 3 3.58 -2.85 5.27
CA ILE A 3 2.81 -2.96 4.02
C ILE A 3 2.28 -1.57 3.66
N TYR A 4 2.61 -1.10 2.46
CA TYR A 4 2.02 0.13 1.92
C TYR A 4 0.68 -0.14 1.25
N HIS A 5 -0.34 0.63 1.61
CA HIS A 5 -1.58 0.72 0.85
C HIS A 5 -2.26 2.06 1.10
N LEU A 6 -2.57 2.80 0.04
CA LEU A 6 -3.50 3.92 0.06
C LEU A 6 -4.44 3.81 -1.13
N ARG A 7 -5.73 3.82 -0.87
CA ARG A 7 -6.77 3.84 -1.89
C ARG A 7 -7.76 4.96 -1.62
N ALA A 8 -8.01 5.80 -2.62
CA ALA A 8 -9.10 6.76 -2.60
C ALA A 8 -10.26 6.26 -3.47
N SER A 9 -11.49 6.48 -3.03
CA SER A 9 -12.70 6.18 -3.79
C SER A 9 -13.81 7.18 -3.47
N MET A 10 -14.70 7.40 -4.45
CA MET A 10 -15.85 8.26 -4.26
C MET A 10 -17.08 7.45 -3.83
N ILE A 11 -17.83 8.00 -2.88
CA ILE A 11 -19.16 7.50 -2.52
C ILE A 11 -20.16 8.31 -3.34
N SER A 12 -20.91 7.63 -4.18
CA SER A 12 -21.82 8.26 -5.13
C SER A 12 -23.20 7.65 -5.06
N ARG A 13 -24.21 8.49 -5.14
CA ARG A 13 -25.61 8.06 -5.23
C ARG A 13 -25.94 7.27 -6.50
N SER A 14 -25.22 7.54 -7.60
CA SER A 14 -25.37 6.76 -8.84
C SER A 14 -25.01 5.27 -8.68
N GLN A 15 -24.24 4.94 -7.63
CA GLN A 15 -23.87 3.57 -7.26
C GLN A 15 -24.77 2.99 -6.16
N GLY A 16 -25.92 3.64 -5.86
CA GLY A 16 -26.80 3.23 -4.76
C GLY A 16 -26.19 3.42 -3.35
N ARG A 17 -25.17 4.28 -3.21
CA ARG A 17 -24.45 4.50 -1.95
C ARG A 17 -24.83 5.85 -1.34
N SER A 18 -24.88 5.93 -0.01
CA SER A 18 -24.99 7.18 0.75
C SER A 18 -23.83 7.37 1.71
N ALA A 19 -23.57 8.63 2.09
CA ALA A 19 -22.54 8.95 3.08
C ALA A 19 -22.94 8.42 4.47
N THR A 20 -24.22 8.55 4.84
CA THR A 20 -24.78 8.05 6.12
C THR A 20 -24.63 6.54 6.26
N ALA A 21 -24.98 5.75 5.23
CA ALA A 21 -24.76 4.30 5.23
C ALA A 21 -23.28 3.94 5.28
N ALA A 22 -22.45 4.69 4.54
CA ALA A 22 -21.03 4.44 4.46
C ALA A 22 -20.34 4.65 5.81
N ILE A 23 -20.66 5.74 6.52
CA ILE A 23 -20.05 5.99 7.83
C ILE A 23 -20.59 5.06 8.89
N ALA A 24 -21.91 4.84 8.97
CA ALA A 24 -22.51 3.93 9.93
C ALA A 24 -21.85 2.54 9.92
N TYR A 25 -21.56 2.03 8.73
CA TYR A 25 -20.86 0.75 8.55
C TYR A 25 -19.41 0.78 9.06
N ARG A 26 -18.68 1.89 8.86
CA ARG A 26 -17.26 1.99 9.21
C ARG A 26 -17.03 2.18 10.69
N VAL A 27 -17.90 2.96 11.34
CA VAL A 27 -17.80 3.26 12.77
C VAL A 27 -18.58 2.28 13.64
N ALA A 28 -19.31 1.33 13.03
CA ALA A 28 -20.19 0.39 13.73
C ALA A 28 -21.27 1.09 14.59
N GLU A 29 -21.90 2.11 14.02
CA GLU A 29 -22.96 2.87 14.70
C GLU A 29 -24.31 2.74 13.99
N ARG A 30 -25.36 3.19 14.69
CA ARG A 30 -26.72 3.35 14.15
C ARG A 30 -26.93 4.79 13.73
N ILE A 31 -27.15 5.02 12.42
CA ILE A 31 -27.39 6.36 11.85
C ILE A 31 -28.67 6.35 11.00
N GLU A 32 -29.53 7.32 11.22
CA GLU A 32 -30.70 7.58 10.37
C GLU A 32 -30.31 8.50 9.21
N ASP A 33 -30.66 8.11 7.98
CA ASP A 33 -30.55 8.95 6.79
C ASP A 33 -31.84 9.78 6.64
N ARG A 34 -31.79 11.05 7.04
CA ARG A 34 -32.96 11.95 7.04
C ARG A 34 -33.57 12.16 5.65
N ARG A 35 -32.74 12.08 4.60
CA ARG A 35 -33.18 12.23 3.22
C ARG A 35 -34.06 11.09 2.74
N THR A 36 -33.81 9.87 3.21
CA THR A 36 -34.54 8.65 2.79
C THR A 36 -35.44 8.08 3.86
N GLY A 37 -35.25 8.47 5.12
CA GLY A 37 -35.90 7.86 6.27
C GLY A 37 -35.38 6.46 6.61
N LEU A 38 -34.31 6.01 5.94
CA LEU A 38 -33.70 4.70 6.22
C LEU A 38 -32.80 4.78 7.44
N VAL A 39 -32.83 3.72 8.25
CA VAL A 39 -31.92 3.57 9.40
C VAL A 39 -30.87 2.52 9.08
N PHE A 40 -29.61 2.91 9.14
CA PHE A 40 -28.48 2.03 8.99
C PHE A 40 -27.93 1.68 10.39
N ASP A 41 -28.15 0.44 10.80
CA ASP A 41 -27.73 -0.04 12.12
C ASP A 41 -26.65 -1.11 12.00
N TYR A 42 -25.46 -0.75 12.40
CA TYR A 42 -24.28 -1.61 12.44
C TYR A 42 -23.68 -1.71 13.84
N ALA A 43 -24.40 -1.32 14.88
CA ALA A 43 -23.90 -1.31 16.27
C ALA A 43 -23.42 -2.69 16.78
N ALA A 44 -23.93 -3.78 16.20
CA ALA A 44 -23.47 -5.13 16.53
C ALA A 44 -22.16 -5.55 15.82
N ARG A 45 -21.63 -4.70 14.91
CA ARG A 45 -20.40 -5.00 14.16
C ARG A 45 -19.18 -4.77 15.07
N GLY A 46 -18.32 -5.78 15.21
CA GLY A 46 -17.03 -5.66 15.89
C GLY A 46 -15.89 -5.23 14.96
N GLY A 47 -14.69 -5.08 15.53
CA GLY A 47 -13.45 -4.81 14.79
C GLY A 47 -13.15 -3.33 14.58
N VAL A 48 -13.90 -2.42 15.19
CA VAL A 48 -13.60 -0.99 15.22
C VAL A 48 -12.86 -0.68 16.52
N ASP A 49 -11.62 -0.20 16.40
CA ASP A 49 -10.75 0.07 17.56
C ASP A 49 -10.85 1.52 18.03
N HIS A 50 -11.05 2.45 17.10
CA HIS A 50 -11.14 3.87 17.40
C HIS A 50 -11.93 4.61 16.33
N THR A 51 -12.70 5.63 16.75
CA THR A 51 -13.40 6.55 15.84
C THR A 51 -13.28 7.97 16.35
N GLU A 52 -13.07 8.92 15.45
CA GLU A 52 -13.08 10.35 15.77
C GLU A 52 -13.35 11.21 14.53
N ILE A 53 -13.81 12.43 14.76
CA ILE A 53 -13.99 13.43 13.72
C ILE A 53 -12.94 14.55 13.93
N LEU A 54 -12.16 14.80 12.89
CA LEU A 54 -11.23 15.93 12.81
C LEU A 54 -11.79 16.97 11.85
N ALA A 55 -11.80 18.21 12.30
CA ALA A 55 -12.34 19.35 11.54
C ALA A 55 -11.44 20.57 11.73
N PRO A 56 -11.49 21.55 10.79
CA PRO A 56 -10.85 22.84 10.98
C PRO A 56 -11.33 23.53 12.28
N ASP A 57 -10.46 24.28 12.93
CA ASP A 57 -10.76 24.90 14.24
C ASP A 57 -11.93 25.89 14.17
N HIS A 58 -12.10 26.54 13.01
CA HIS A 58 -13.19 27.49 12.74
C HIS A 58 -14.52 26.83 12.35
N ALA A 59 -14.55 25.52 12.19
CA ALA A 59 -15.76 24.80 11.79
C ALA A 59 -16.83 24.84 12.92
N PRO A 60 -18.12 24.93 12.58
CA PRO A 60 -19.18 24.98 13.56
C PRO A 60 -19.29 23.66 14.34
N ASP A 61 -19.79 23.72 15.57
CA ASP A 61 -19.81 22.59 16.51
C ASP A 61 -20.55 21.34 15.99
N TRP A 62 -21.57 21.53 15.16
CA TRP A 62 -22.34 20.40 14.61
C TRP A 62 -21.51 19.45 13.72
N VAL A 63 -20.34 19.88 13.20
CA VAL A 63 -19.47 18.98 12.43
C VAL A 63 -18.88 17.84 13.28
N ARG A 64 -18.90 18.00 14.61
CA ARG A 64 -18.41 16.99 15.56
C ARG A 64 -19.47 15.98 15.95
N ASP A 65 -20.75 16.23 15.61
CA ASP A 65 -21.82 15.23 15.69
C ASP A 65 -21.88 14.45 14.36
N ARG A 66 -21.54 13.18 14.41
CA ARG A 66 -21.44 12.31 13.23
C ARG A 66 -22.75 12.20 12.45
N SER A 67 -23.86 12.04 13.15
CA SER A 67 -25.18 11.93 12.52
C SER A 67 -25.56 13.24 11.85
N GLU A 68 -25.34 14.36 12.52
CA GLU A 68 -25.60 15.69 11.98
C GLU A 68 -24.72 16.00 10.77
N LEU A 69 -23.41 15.76 10.90
CA LEU A 69 -22.42 15.97 9.82
C LEU A 69 -22.84 15.27 8.53
N TRP A 70 -23.06 13.96 8.61
CA TRP A 70 -23.27 13.17 7.39
C TRP A 70 -24.66 13.32 6.80
N ASN A 71 -25.66 13.67 7.61
CA ASN A 71 -26.98 14.08 7.12
C ASN A 71 -26.90 15.43 6.40
N ARG A 72 -26.20 16.43 6.93
CA ARG A 72 -26.00 17.70 6.24
C ARG A 72 -25.19 17.56 4.96
N VAL A 73 -24.21 16.65 4.91
CA VAL A 73 -23.53 16.29 3.65
C VAL A 73 -24.52 15.77 2.62
N GLU A 74 -25.41 14.84 3.00
CA GLU A 74 -26.45 14.34 2.10
C GLU A 74 -27.42 15.44 1.66
N GLU A 75 -27.86 16.29 2.56
CA GLU A 75 -28.79 17.42 2.28
C GLU A 75 -28.15 18.47 1.36
N SER A 76 -26.84 18.71 1.48
CA SER A 76 -26.10 19.68 0.64
C SER A 76 -26.03 19.28 -0.84
N GLU A 77 -26.33 18.02 -1.16
CA GLU A 77 -26.23 17.47 -2.50
C GLU A 77 -27.62 17.25 -3.12
N THR A 78 -27.96 18.03 -4.12
CA THR A 78 -29.30 18.05 -4.71
C THR A 78 -29.49 17.04 -5.85
N ARG A 79 -28.41 16.61 -6.54
CA ARG A 79 -28.52 15.75 -7.73
C ARG A 79 -28.57 14.27 -7.35
N LYS A 80 -29.37 13.50 -8.13
CA LYS A 80 -29.51 12.04 -7.94
C LYS A 80 -28.22 11.24 -8.14
N ASN A 81 -27.23 11.78 -8.84
CA ASN A 81 -25.95 11.14 -9.13
C ASN A 81 -24.77 11.80 -8.39
N SER A 82 -25.03 12.60 -7.36
CA SER A 82 -23.97 13.31 -6.63
C SER A 82 -22.97 12.35 -6.02
N GLN A 83 -21.72 12.74 -6.11
CA GLN A 83 -20.65 12.24 -5.25
C GLN A 83 -20.80 12.94 -3.88
N VAL A 84 -21.09 12.19 -2.84
CA VAL A 84 -21.44 12.73 -1.52
C VAL A 84 -20.27 12.75 -0.55
N ALA A 85 -19.35 11.81 -0.68
CA ALA A 85 -18.15 11.75 0.16
C ALA A 85 -16.97 11.13 -0.60
N ARG A 86 -15.77 11.35 -0.11
CA ARG A 86 -14.56 10.62 -0.51
C ARG A 86 -14.12 9.72 0.64
N GLU A 87 -13.76 8.51 0.33
CA GLU A 87 -13.13 7.60 1.26
C GLU A 87 -11.66 7.43 0.89
N VAL A 88 -10.77 7.63 1.86
CA VAL A 88 -9.38 7.21 1.79
C VAL A 88 -9.21 6.06 2.78
N ARG A 89 -8.66 4.94 2.29
CA ARG A 89 -8.32 3.79 3.12
C ARG A 89 -6.82 3.58 3.07
N VAL A 90 -6.21 3.45 4.24
CA VAL A 90 -4.78 3.25 4.41
C VAL A 90 -4.49 2.00 5.24
N ALA A 91 -3.42 1.26 4.88
CA ALA A 91 -2.87 0.21 5.74
C ALA A 91 -2.03 0.86 6.83
N LEU A 92 -2.12 0.35 8.06
CA LEU A 92 -1.34 0.80 9.20
C LEU A 92 -0.22 -0.21 9.47
N PRO A 93 1.02 0.24 9.70
CA PRO A 93 2.12 -0.65 10.03
C PRO A 93 1.81 -1.49 11.28
N ASP A 94 1.97 -2.80 11.17
CA ASP A 94 1.76 -3.74 12.27
C ASP A 94 2.83 -3.59 13.36
N GLU A 95 4.00 -3.12 12.96
CA GLU A 95 5.14 -2.85 13.80
C GLU A 95 4.90 -1.71 14.82
N LEU A 96 3.90 -0.86 14.58
CA LEU A 96 3.54 0.23 15.47
C LEU A 96 2.51 -0.21 16.52
N THR A 97 2.58 0.36 17.71
CA THR A 97 1.54 0.22 18.73
C THR A 97 0.25 0.92 18.29
N HIS A 98 -0.88 0.59 18.94
CA HIS A 98 -2.17 1.26 18.66
C HIS A 98 -2.08 2.79 18.80
N ALA A 99 -1.42 3.28 19.86
CA ALA A 99 -1.24 4.72 20.08
C ALA A 99 -0.43 5.39 18.95
N GLN A 100 0.66 4.75 18.51
CA GLN A 100 1.48 5.26 17.42
C GLN A 100 0.72 5.24 16.07
N ARG A 101 -0.08 4.21 15.81
CA ARG A 101 -0.96 4.16 14.62
C ARG A 101 -1.98 5.28 14.62
N LEU A 102 -2.59 5.55 15.77
CA LEU A 102 -3.57 6.62 15.92
C LEU A 102 -2.92 8.00 15.69
N GLU A 103 -1.75 8.23 16.28
CA GLU A 103 -0.98 9.46 16.08
C GLU A 103 -0.62 9.67 14.61
N LEU A 104 -0.07 8.63 13.95
CA LEU A 104 0.25 8.65 12.52
C LEU A 104 -0.97 9.05 11.66
N VAL A 105 -2.15 8.44 11.91
CA VAL A 105 -3.37 8.78 11.16
C VAL A 105 -3.79 10.21 11.42
N ARG A 106 -3.73 10.69 12.67
CA ARG A 106 -4.08 12.07 13.02
C ARG A 106 -3.18 13.09 12.35
N GLU A 107 -1.86 12.89 12.38
CA GLU A 107 -0.88 13.76 11.72
C GLU A 107 -1.15 13.83 10.22
N PHE A 108 -1.29 12.68 9.56
CA PHE A 108 -1.59 12.59 8.14
C PHE A 108 -2.91 13.28 7.77
N VAL A 109 -3.98 13.00 8.52
CA VAL A 109 -5.32 13.55 8.25
C VAL A 109 -5.35 15.05 8.44
N ARG A 110 -4.72 15.57 9.49
CA ARG A 110 -4.64 17.04 9.70
C ARG A 110 -3.91 17.70 8.55
N GLY A 111 -2.69 17.29 8.23
CA GLY A 111 -1.88 17.94 7.22
C GLY A 111 -2.40 17.78 5.78
N GLN A 112 -3.06 16.65 5.45
CA GLN A 112 -3.49 16.41 4.08
C GLN A 112 -4.94 16.81 3.80
N PHE A 113 -5.81 16.85 4.82
CA PHE A 113 -7.24 17.05 4.62
C PHE A 113 -7.80 18.22 5.45
N VAL A 114 -7.60 18.22 6.77
CA VAL A 114 -8.22 19.20 7.66
C VAL A 114 -7.67 20.60 7.41
N ASP A 115 -6.36 20.75 7.28
CA ASP A 115 -5.70 22.02 6.99
C ASP A 115 -6.06 22.60 5.61
N ARG A 116 -6.70 21.78 4.77
CA ARG A 116 -7.24 22.16 3.46
C ARG A 116 -8.75 22.40 3.48
N GLY A 117 -9.36 22.45 4.66
CA GLY A 117 -10.77 22.75 4.85
C GLY A 117 -11.74 21.56 4.80
N MET A 118 -11.24 20.33 4.71
CA MET A 118 -12.09 19.12 4.78
C MET A 118 -12.42 18.78 6.23
N VAL A 119 -13.61 18.20 6.45
CA VAL A 119 -13.88 17.43 7.68
C VAL A 119 -13.60 15.96 7.38
N ALA A 120 -12.90 15.32 8.30
CA ALA A 120 -12.52 13.92 8.21
C ALA A 120 -13.11 13.12 9.37
N ASP A 121 -13.85 12.05 9.06
CA ASP A 121 -14.35 11.08 10.04
C ASP A 121 -13.53 9.79 9.90
N ILE A 122 -12.78 9.46 10.95
CA ILE A 122 -11.79 8.41 10.97
C ILE A 122 -12.34 7.19 11.72
N ALA A 123 -12.10 6.00 11.17
CA ALA A 123 -12.34 4.74 11.85
C ALA A 123 -11.10 3.83 11.68
N LEU A 124 -10.44 3.49 12.78
CA LEU A 124 -9.37 2.49 12.84
C LEU A 124 -9.98 1.11 13.05
N HIS A 125 -9.52 0.16 12.27
CA HIS A 125 -10.00 -1.20 12.32
C HIS A 125 -8.88 -2.17 12.67
N ALA A 126 -9.18 -3.08 13.61
CA ALA A 126 -8.38 -4.26 13.89
C ALA A 126 -8.44 -5.26 12.72
N PRO A 127 -7.44 -6.12 12.61
CA PRO A 127 -7.48 -7.28 11.72
C PRO A 127 -8.71 -8.15 11.98
N GLY A 128 -9.33 -8.65 10.91
CA GLY A 128 -10.44 -9.60 11.04
C GLY A 128 -9.98 -10.97 11.57
N ARG A 129 -10.85 -11.68 12.28
CA ARG A 129 -10.55 -13.00 12.87
C ARG A 129 -10.15 -14.09 11.86
N ALA A 130 -10.55 -13.94 10.60
CA ALA A 130 -10.32 -14.90 9.51
C ALA A 130 -9.32 -14.40 8.47
N GLY A 131 -8.50 -13.40 8.78
CA GLY A 131 -7.59 -12.76 7.83
C GLY A 131 -6.13 -12.72 8.28
N ASP A 132 -5.33 -11.91 7.62
CA ASP A 132 -3.98 -11.58 8.07
C ASP A 132 -4.08 -10.71 9.34
N GLU A 133 -3.53 -11.22 10.45
CA GLU A 133 -3.54 -10.52 11.75
C GLU A 133 -2.81 -9.18 11.72
N ARG A 134 -2.04 -8.93 10.66
CA ARG A 134 -1.32 -7.67 10.42
C ARG A 134 -2.15 -6.63 9.64
N ASN A 135 -3.39 -6.96 9.24
CA ASN A 135 -4.21 -6.08 8.41
C ASN A 135 -4.89 -4.96 9.22
N HIS A 136 -4.10 -4.24 10.02
CA HIS A 136 -4.55 -2.99 10.62
C HIS A 136 -4.77 -1.94 9.55
N HIS A 137 -5.90 -1.24 9.58
CA HIS A 137 -6.20 -0.24 8.56
C HIS A 137 -7.11 0.86 9.08
N ALA A 138 -7.04 2.02 8.45
CA ALA A 138 -7.95 3.12 8.74
C ALA A 138 -8.83 3.43 7.52
N HIS A 139 -10.10 3.69 7.80
CA HIS A 139 -11.04 4.33 6.90
C HIS A 139 -11.14 5.80 7.28
N ILE A 140 -10.96 6.69 6.32
CA ILE A 140 -11.05 8.13 6.48
C ILE A 140 -12.13 8.60 5.51
N LEU A 141 -13.28 9.00 6.04
CA LEU A 141 -14.36 9.53 5.24
C LEU A 141 -14.27 11.06 5.24
N LEU A 142 -14.23 11.66 4.06
CA LEU A 142 -13.95 13.08 3.84
C LEU A 142 -15.14 13.77 3.20
N THR A 143 -15.39 15.01 3.63
CA THR A 143 -16.32 15.90 2.93
C THR A 143 -15.78 16.27 1.54
N THR A 144 -16.66 16.58 0.61
CA THR A 144 -16.30 17.07 -0.73
C THR A 144 -16.43 18.58 -0.86
N ARG A 145 -16.78 19.24 0.24
CA ARG A 145 -16.91 20.69 0.41
C ARG A 145 -15.97 21.12 1.51
N GLU A 146 -15.40 22.29 1.35
CA GLU A 146 -14.73 22.97 2.45
C GLU A 146 -15.76 23.39 3.48
N VAL A 147 -15.32 23.50 4.74
CA VAL A 147 -16.14 23.97 5.86
C VAL A 147 -15.54 25.25 6.39
N ASP A 148 -16.36 26.29 6.46
CA ASP A 148 -16.06 27.55 7.13
C ASP A 148 -16.87 27.71 8.44
N ALA A 149 -16.86 28.89 9.04
CA ALA A 149 -17.59 29.15 10.28
C ALA A 149 -19.12 29.07 10.13
N ASP A 150 -19.63 29.28 8.92
CA ASP A 150 -21.08 29.22 8.60
C ASP A 150 -21.52 27.81 8.16
N GLY A 151 -20.57 26.94 7.82
CA GLY A 151 -20.82 25.54 7.43
C GLY A 151 -20.22 25.15 6.09
N PHE A 152 -20.95 24.34 5.29
CA PHE A 152 -20.43 23.88 4.00
C PHE A 152 -20.44 24.98 2.95
N THR A 153 -19.29 25.18 2.32
CA THR A 153 -19.11 26.05 1.15
C THR A 153 -19.46 25.32 -0.16
N THR A 154 -18.94 25.78 -1.27
CA THR A 154 -19.06 25.12 -2.56
C THR A 154 -18.19 23.85 -2.62
N LYS A 155 -18.60 22.90 -3.48
CA LYS A 155 -17.83 21.69 -3.70
C LYS A 155 -16.47 22.00 -4.34
N ASN A 156 -15.40 21.58 -3.66
CA ASN A 156 -14.05 21.74 -4.20
C ASN A 156 -13.71 20.57 -5.13
N ARG A 157 -13.59 20.85 -6.42
CA ARG A 157 -13.30 19.84 -7.45
C ARG A 157 -11.81 19.63 -7.69
N ASP A 158 -10.97 20.56 -7.26
CA ASP A 158 -9.51 20.49 -7.43
C ASP A 158 -8.94 19.32 -6.61
N TRP A 159 -9.64 18.93 -5.55
CA TRP A 159 -9.30 17.73 -4.79
C TRP A 159 -9.45 16.40 -5.56
N ASN A 160 -10.00 16.44 -6.80
CA ASN A 160 -10.09 15.27 -7.67
C ASN A 160 -8.91 15.15 -8.65
N ALA A 161 -7.98 16.10 -8.65
CA ALA A 161 -6.80 16.06 -9.50
C ALA A 161 -5.93 14.83 -9.19
N VAL A 162 -5.32 14.28 -10.22
CA VAL A 162 -4.46 13.08 -10.07
C VAL A 162 -3.25 13.42 -9.20
N GLU A 163 -2.70 14.60 -9.37
CA GLU A 163 -1.55 15.11 -8.63
C GLU A 163 -1.83 15.20 -7.11
N VAL A 164 -3.08 15.53 -6.75
CA VAL A 164 -3.50 15.56 -5.34
C VAL A 164 -3.51 14.14 -4.75
N LEU A 165 -4.00 13.17 -5.50
CA LEU A 165 -3.97 11.76 -5.06
C LEU A 165 -2.53 11.22 -4.96
N GLU A 166 -1.68 11.54 -5.91
CA GLU A 166 -0.26 11.16 -5.84
C GLU A 166 0.44 11.83 -4.65
N GLY A 167 0.16 13.11 -4.40
CA GLY A 167 0.66 13.80 -3.20
C GLY A 167 0.20 13.15 -1.89
N TRP A 168 -1.03 12.64 -1.79
CA TRP A 168 -1.49 11.88 -0.62
C TRP A 168 -0.76 10.55 -0.47
N ARG A 169 -0.47 9.86 -1.58
CA ARG A 169 0.30 8.61 -1.57
C ARG A 169 1.72 8.81 -1.08
N GLU A 170 2.39 9.83 -1.60
CA GLU A 170 3.73 10.22 -1.18
C GLU A 170 3.76 10.61 0.30
N ALA A 171 2.83 11.50 0.71
CA ALA A 171 2.71 11.92 2.11
C ALA A 171 2.48 10.73 3.04
N TRP A 172 1.61 9.78 2.68
CA TRP A 172 1.36 8.59 3.50
C TRP A 172 2.61 7.72 3.66
N ALA A 173 3.40 7.53 2.60
CA ALA A 173 4.66 6.79 2.68
C ALA A 173 5.68 7.53 3.56
N ARG A 174 5.84 8.83 3.39
CA ARG A 174 6.73 9.68 4.18
C ARG A 174 6.37 9.64 5.67
N ASP A 175 5.10 9.86 6.00
CA ASP A 175 4.63 9.94 7.38
C ASP A 175 4.69 8.55 8.07
N SER A 176 4.38 7.47 7.33
CA SER A 176 4.56 6.10 7.80
C SER A 176 6.03 5.78 8.10
N ASN A 177 6.94 6.16 7.22
CA ASN A 177 8.37 5.95 7.42
C ASN A 177 8.91 6.75 8.61
N ALA A 178 8.47 7.99 8.80
CA ALA A 178 8.82 8.78 9.97
C ALA A 178 8.29 8.17 11.28
N ALA A 179 7.09 7.59 11.26
CA ALA A 179 6.54 6.90 12.44
C ALA A 179 7.30 5.61 12.76
N LEU A 180 7.68 4.82 11.74
CA LEU A 180 8.51 3.62 11.89
C LEU A 180 9.89 3.96 12.44
N GLU A 181 10.51 5.03 11.95
CA GLU A 181 11.79 5.50 12.43
C GLU A 181 11.73 5.94 13.90
N ARG A 182 10.71 6.73 14.29
CA ARG A 182 10.48 7.10 15.70
C ARG A 182 10.30 5.87 16.61
N ALA A 183 9.75 4.79 16.06
CA ALA A 183 9.58 3.51 16.77
C ALA A 183 10.83 2.61 16.77
N GLY A 184 11.93 3.00 16.12
CA GLY A 184 13.15 2.21 15.99
C GLY A 184 12.99 1.00 15.05
N VAL A 185 12.02 1.04 14.14
CA VAL A 185 11.77 -0.01 13.16
C VAL A 185 12.54 0.30 11.87
N GLU A 186 13.27 -0.69 11.35
CA GLU A 186 14.08 -0.53 10.13
C GLU A 186 13.27 -0.61 8.84
N ASP A 187 12.11 -1.28 8.88
CA ASP A 187 11.22 -1.41 7.72
C ASP A 187 10.81 -0.05 7.16
N ARG A 188 10.73 0.05 5.84
CA ARG A 188 10.28 1.25 5.12
C ARG A 188 9.25 0.88 4.07
N VAL A 189 8.34 1.81 3.78
CA VAL A 189 7.33 1.70 2.73
C VAL A 189 7.59 2.71 1.63
N ASP A 190 7.17 2.37 0.41
CA ASP A 190 7.27 3.24 -0.76
C ASP A 190 5.93 3.25 -1.49
N HIS A 191 5.48 4.45 -1.90
CA HIS A 191 4.20 4.65 -2.60
C HIS A 191 4.26 4.34 -4.09
N ARG A 192 5.46 4.30 -4.66
CA ARG A 192 5.68 4.07 -6.09
C ARG A 192 5.43 2.61 -6.48
N THR A 193 5.25 2.38 -7.76
CA THR A 193 5.11 1.02 -8.29
C THR A 193 6.40 0.22 -8.09
N LEU A 194 6.30 -1.11 -7.99
CA LEU A 194 7.48 -1.98 -7.91
C LEU A 194 8.44 -1.76 -9.10
N VAL A 195 7.89 -1.51 -10.30
CA VAL A 195 8.69 -1.21 -11.49
C VAL A 195 9.51 0.07 -11.29
N ALA A 196 8.88 1.16 -10.85
CA ALA A 196 9.60 2.43 -10.63
C ALA A 196 10.68 2.32 -9.55
N GLN A 197 10.41 1.58 -8.48
CA GLN A 197 11.40 1.31 -7.43
C GLN A 197 12.55 0.44 -7.93
N ARG A 198 12.26 -0.58 -8.76
CA ARG A 198 13.26 -1.44 -9.39
C ARG A 198 14.16 -0.64 -10.33
N ASP A 199 13.57 0.17 -11.17
CA ASP A 199 14.32 0.96 -12.15
C ASP A 199 15.27 1.94 -11.45
N GLU A 200 14.82 2.60 -10.35
CA GLU A 200 15.71 3.42 -9.51
C GLU A 200 16.85 2.59 -8.89
N ALA A 201 16.55 1.39 -8.36
CA ALA A 201 17.59 0.54 -7.79
C ALA A 201 18.65 0.13 -8.84
N LEU A 202 18.23 -0.12 -10.09
CA LEU A 202 19.15 -0.39 -11.20
C LEU A 202 20.01 0.83 -11.57
N GLU A 203 19.42 2.03 -11.57
CA GLU A 203 20.17 3.28 -11.79
C GLU A 203 21.20 3.52 -10.69
N LEU A 204 20.81 3.31 -9.42
CA LEU A 204 21.72 3.43 -8.27
C LEU A 204 22.84 2.40 -8.32
N ALA A 205 22.56 1.15 -8.74
CA ALA A 205 23.57 0.12 -8.94
C ALA A 205 24.56 0.52 -10.02
N SER A 206 24.09 1.05 -11.16
CA SER A 206 24.95 1.54 -12.23
C SER A 206 25.85 2.69 -11.77
N ALA A 207 25.27 3.66 -11.07
CA ALA A 207 26.02 4.79 -10.51
C ALA A 207 27.07 4.36 -9.45
N ALA A 208 26.79 3.33 -8.67
CA ALA A 208 27.72 2.75 -7.72
C ALA A 208 28.88 2.06 -8.45
N ARG A 209 28.61 1.28 -9.50
CA ARG A 209 29.62 0.67 -10.36
C ARG A 209 30.57 1.71 -10.96
N ASP A 210 30.03 2.80 -11.50
CA ASP A 210 30.81 3.87 -12.12
C ASP A 210 31.77 4.55 -11.10
N ARG A 211 31.41 4.54 -9.84
CA ARG A 211 32.24 5.05 -8.74
C ARG A 211 33.21 4.01 -8.14
N GLY A 212 33.13 2.77 -8.59
CA GLY A 212 33.89 1.65 -8.03
C GLY A 212 33.41 1.23 -6.61
N ASP A 213 32.18 1.55 -6.23
CA ASP A 213 31.55 1.16 -4.98
C ASP A 213 30.83 -0.19 -5.15
N GLU A 214 31.61 -1.26 -5.09
CA GLU A 214 31.12 -2.64 -5.29
C GLU A 214 30.06 -3.02 -4.23
N GLY A 215 30.20 -2.57 -2.99
CA GLY A 215 29.25 -2.85 -1.93
C GLY A 215 27.86 -2.24 -2.22
N ALA A 216 27.82 -0.96 -2.58
CA ALA A 216 26.59 -0.28 -2.94
C ALA A 216 25.96 -0.87 -4.23
N GLU A 217 26.78 -1.24 -5.23
CA GLU A 217 26.30 -1.91 -6.45
C GLU A 217 25.58 -3.22 -6.10
N LEU A 218 26.18 -4.07 -5.29
CA LEU A 218 25.61 -5.36 -4.88
C LEU A 218 24.30 -5.19 -4.12
N VAL A 219 24.25 -4.27 -3.15
CA VAL A 219 23.04 -3.97 -2.36
C VAL A 219 21.89 -3.52 -3.27
N GLN A 220 22.15 -2.60 -4.19
CA GLN A 220 21.11 -2.09 -5.09
C GLN A 220 20.69 -3.14 -6.13
N THR A 221 21.60 -3.98 -6.58
CA THR A 221 21.28 -5.11 -7.48
C THR A 221 20.35 -6.11 -6.80
N VAL A 222 20.61 -6.49 -5.56
CA VAL A 222 19.73 -7.38 -4.78
C VAL A 222 18.36 -6.74 -4.57
N ARG A 223 18.33 -5.43 -4.27
CA ARG A 223 17.06 -4.70 -4.16
C ARG A 223 16.27 -4.70 -5.46
N ALA A 224 16.91 -4.52 -6.60
CA ALA A 224 16.26 -4.59 -7.91
C ALA A 224 15.64 -5.98 -8.16
N ILE A 225 16.34 -7.05 -7.79
CA ILE A 225 15.82 -8.43 -7.88
C ILE A 225 14.60 -8.59 -6.96
N GLU A 226 14.67 -8.16 -5.73
CA GLU A 226 13.55 -8.20 -4.78
C GLU A 226 12.29 -7.52 -5.31
N LEU A 227 12.47 -6.41 -6.04
CA LEU A 227 11.39 -5.60 -6.60
C LEU A 227 10.83 -6.16 -7.92
N ASP A 228 11.53 -7.10 -8.57
CA ASP A 228 11.13 -7.72 -9.84
C ASP A 228 10.11 -8.86 -9.61
N ARG A 229 9.08 -8.57 -8.86
CA ARG A 229 7.97 -9.46 -8.56
C ARG A 229 6.65 -8.89 -9.05
N PRO A 230 5.68 -9.73 -9.46
CA PRO A 230 4.38 -9.24 -9.85
C PRO A 230 3.63 -8.65 -8.65
N PRO A 231 2.92 -7.51 -8.83
CA PRO A 231 2.03 -7.00 -7.80
C PRO A 231 0.87 -7.96 -7.58
N LEU A 232 0.45 -8.16 -6.32
CA LEU A 232 -0.69 -9.02 -6.01
C LEU A 232 -1.99 -8.40 -6.51
N PRO A 233 -2.79 -9.11 -7.34
CA PRO A 233 -4.09 -8.63 -7.79
C PRO A 233 -5.03 -8.36 -6.60
N GLN A 234 -5.73 -7.23 -6.61
CA GLN A 234 -6.76 -6.96 -5.60
C GLN A 234 -7.95 -7.88 -5.81
N LEU A 235 -8.34 -8.63 -4.78
CA LEU A 235 -9.55 -9.43 -4.76
C LEU A 235 -10.74 -8.59 -4.28
N SER A 236 -11.88 -8.71 -4.94
CA SER A 236 -13.15 -8.18 -4.44
C SER A 236 -13.61 -8.97 -3.20
N PRO A 237 -14.51 -8.42 -2.36
CA PRO A 237 -15.03 -9.16 -1.20
C PRO A 237 -15.61 -10.53 -1.57
N GLY A 238 -16.31 -10.62 -2.71
CA GLY A 238 -16.83 -11.90 -3.21
C GLY A 238 -15.72 -12.87 -3.63
N ALA A 239 -14.66 -12.38 -4.28
CA ALA A 239 -13.52 -13.21 -4.65
C ALA A 239 -12.74 -13.68 -3.41
N TRP A 240 -12.65 -12.86 -2.36
CA TRP A 240 -12.10 -13.26 -1.06
C TRP A 240 -12.89 -14.41 -0.44
N GLN A 241 -14.24 -14.30 -0.39
CA GLN A 241 -15.10 -15.37 0.14
C GLN A 241 -14.96 -16.67 -0.66
N MET A 242 -14.83 -16.59 -1.99
CA MET A 242 -14.59 -17.76 -2.82
C MET A 242 -13.24 -18.40 -2.51
N LYS A 243 -12.18 -17.59 -2.39
CA LYS A 243 -10.84 -18.04 -1.99
C LYS A 243 -10.87 -18.78 -0.64
N GLU A 244 -11.55 -18.21 0.38
CA GLU A 244 -11.69 -18.82 1.71
C GLU A 244 -12.44 -20.17 1.67
N ARG A 245 -13.36 -20.33 0.69
CA ARG A 245 -14.08 -21.59 0.46
C ARG A 245 -13.31 -22.58 -0.43
N GLY A 246 -12.08 -22.25 -0.86
CA GLY A 246 -11.29 -23.08 -1.76
C GLY A 246 -11.81 -23.10 -3.20
N ILE A 247 -12.66 -22.12 -3.59
CA ILE A 247 -13.22 -22.03 -4.94
C ILE A 247 -12.30 -21.16 -5.78
N GLU A 248 -11.65 -21.76 -6.77
CA GLU A 248 -10.83 -21.04 -7.74
C GLU A 248 -11.72 -20.41 -8.84
N VAL A 249 -11.75 -19.09 -8.84
CA VAL A 249 -12.21 -18.30 -9.99
C VAL A 249 -11.00 -17.60 -10.61
N GLY A 250 -11.03 -17.26 -11.89
CA GLY A 250 -9.87 -16.79 -12.63
C GLY A 250 -9.02 -15.72 -11.92
N ARG A 251 -9.67 -14.82 -11.14
CA ARG A 251 -8.96 -13.78 -10.38
C ARG A 251 -8.30 -14.29 -9.10
N VAL A 252 -8.83 -15.35 -8.51
CA VAL A 252 -8.22 -16.05 -7.36
C VAL A 252 -7.02 -16.86 -7.83
N GLY A 253 -7.13 -17.57 -8.98
CA GLY A 253 -6.00 -18.26 -9.61
C GLY A 253 -4.84 -17.30 -9.91
N ALA A 254 -5.13 -16.17 -10.58
CA ALA A 254 -4.12 -15.14 -10.85
C ALA A 254 -3.46 -14.57 -9.57
N TRP A 255 -4.23 -14.49 -8.46
CA TRP A 255 -3.68 -14.09 -7.17
C TRP A 255 -2.72 -15.14 -6.59
N HIS A 256 -3.08 -16.44 -6.68
CA HIS A 256 -2.21 -17.53 -6.24
C HIS A 256 -0.93 -17.62 -7.06
N GLU A 257 -1.02 -17.50 -8.38
CA GLU A 257 0.13 -17.47 -9.28
C GLU A 257 1.07 -16.31 -8.96
N ALA A 258 0.53 -15.09 -8.84
CA ALA A 258 1.32 -13.92 -8.50
C ALA A 258 1.98 -14.04 -7.11
N LYS A 259 1.26 -14.63 -6.13
CA LYS A 259 1.80 -14.88 -4.79
C LYS A 259 2.93 -15.90 -4.80
N ALA A 260 2.78 -17.00 -5.54
CA ALA A 260 3.80 -18.04 -5.66
C ALA A 260 5.07 -17.44 -6.31
N ARG A 261 4.92 -16.74 -7.45
CA ARG A 261 6.04 -16.09 -8.12
C ARG A 261 6.73 -15.03 -7.25
N ALA A 262 5.96 -14.24 -6.52
CA ALA A 262 6.53 -13.26 -5.59
C ALA A 262 7.32 -13.95 -4.46
N ALA A 263 6.85 -15.09 -3.96
CA ALA A 263 7.56 -15.86 -2.94
C ALA A 263 8.91 -16.40 -3.45
N GLU A 264 8.96 -16.91 -4.68
CA GLU A 264 10.19 -17.39 -5.33
C GLU A 264 11.21 -16.26 -5.47
N VAL A 265 10.79 -15.09 -5.98
CA VAL A 265 11.66 -13.91 -6.11
C VAL A 265 12.19 -13.46 -4.75
N MET A 266 11.32 -13.41 -3.74
CA MET A 266 11.71 -12.99 -2.38
C MET A 266 12.68 -14.00 -1.70
N GLU A 267 12.58 -15.28 -2.01
CA GLU A 267 13.50 -16.31 -1.52
C GLU A 267 14.90 -16.10 -2.12
N VAL A 268 14.98 -15.94 -3.44
CA VAL A 268 16.24 -15.66 -4.14
C VAL A 268 16.87 -14.35 -3.65
N ALA A 269 16.08 -13.28 -3.52
CA ALA A 269 16.59 -12.00 -3.04
C ALA A 269 17.12 -12.10 -1.60
N ARG A 270 16.47 -12.86 -0.73
CA ARG A 270 16.91 -13.09 0.66
C ARG A 270 18.24 -13.87 0.72
N GLU A 271 18.39 -14.90 -0.10
CA GLU A 271 19.64 -15.66 -0.20
C GLU A 271 20.79 -14.76 -0.66
N LEU A 272 20.57 -13.99 -1.73
CA LEU A 272 21.57 -13.03 -2.24
C LEU A 272 21.90 -11.94 -1.22
N ALA A 273 20.91 -11.41 -0.51
CA ALA A 273 21.14 -10.43 0.57
C ALA A 273 22.00 -11.00 1.69
N GLY A 274 21.85 -12.28 2.03
CA GLY A 274 22.72 -12.98 2.97
C GLY A 274 24.15 -13.00 2.48
N HIS A 275 24.39 -13.39 1.25
CA HIS A 275 25.72 -13.44 0.64
C HIS A 275 26.38 -12.04 0.57
N VAL A 276 25.62 -11.00 0.22
CA VAL A 276 26.12 -9.62 0.19
C VAL A 276 26.50 -9.15 1.59
N ARG A 277 25.70 -9.47 2.61
CA ARG A 277 26.02 -9.16 4.01
C ARG A 277 27.34 -9.81 4.44
N ASP A 278 27.47 -11.11 4.23
CA ASP A 278 28.69 -11.85 4.54
C ASP A 278 29.91 -11.31 3.81
N TRP A 279 29.73 -10.81 2.60
CA TRP A 279 30.79 -10.17 1.83
C TRP A 279 31.17 -8.81 2.42
N LEU A 280 30.19 -7.97 2.79
CA LEU A 280 30.42 -6.67 3.43
C LEU A 280 31.16 -6.84 4.77
N ASP A 281 30.75 -7.80 5.59
CA ASP A 281 31.39 -8.09 6.87
C ASP A 281 32.86 -8.48 6.68
N ARG A 282 33.16 -9.38 5.73
CA ARG A 282 34.54 -9.74 5.39
C ARG A 282 35.32 -8.58 4.78
N ALA A 283 34.70 -7.67 4.05
CA ALA A 283 35.35 -6.49 3.52
C ALA A 283 35.72 -5.51 4.66
N ALA A 284 34.79 -5.31 5.60
CA ALA A 284 35.03 -4.48 6.79
C ALA A 284 36.15 -5.05 7.65
N GLU A 285 36.17 -6.39 7.90
CA GLU A 285 37.24 -7.05 8.63
C GLU A 285 38.61 -6.87 7.96
N ARG A 286 38.67 -6.92 6.62
CA ARG A 286 39.92 -6.69 5.87
C ARG A 286 40.41 -5.25 6.03
N VAL A 287 39.53 -4.26 6.02
CA VAL A 287 39.89 -2.84 6.21
C VAL A 287 40.36 -2.62 7.63
N LEU A 288 39.62 -3.11 8.64
CA LEU A 288 40.02 -2.99 10.06
C LEU A 288 41.32 -3.78 10.40
N GLY A 289 41.46 -4.96 9.78
CA GLY A 289 42.66 -5.77 9.90
C GLY A 289 43.88 -5.15 9.21
N SER A 290 43.70 -4.40 8.12
CA SER A 290 44.79 -3.67 7.44
C SER A 290 45.24 -2.45 8.24
N GLU A 291 44.35 -1.73 8.91
CA GLU A 291 44.73 -0.65 9.84
C GLU A 291 45.53 -1.17 11.06
N GLN A 292 45.15 -2.36 11.57
CA GLN A 292 45.91 -3.03 12.63
C GLN A 292 47.23 -3.67 12.12
N ALA A 293 47.25 -4.10 10.85
CA ALA A 293 48.42 -4.69 10.22
C ALA A 293 49.45 -3.63 9.74
N GLU A 294 49.03 -2.41 9.37
CA GLU A 294 49.95 -1.29 9.17
C GLU A 294 50.65 -0.90 10.48
N LEU A 295 50.00 -1.12 11.62
CA LEU A 295 50.61 -1.00 12.94
C LEU A 295 51.50 -2.21 13.32
N ALA A 296 51.36 -3.35 12.63
CA ALA A 296 52.04 -4.61 12.92
C ALA A 296 53.02 -5.08 11.83
N LEU A 297 53.12 -4.40 10.68
CA LEU A 297 53.97 -4.83 9.56
C LEU A 297 55.45 -4.57 9.75
N ALA A 298 56.01 -5.47 10.50
CA ALA A 298 57.33 -6.05 10.18
C ALA A 298 57.19 -7.59 10.22
N GLY A 299 56.76 -8.21 9.16
CA GLY A 299 56.95 -9.66 8.97
C GLY A 299 55.76 -10.52 8.50
N GLY A 300 55.90 -11.11 7.35
CA GLY A 300 55.42 -12.46 7.04
C GLY A 300 54.24 -12.58 6.05
N ARG A 301 54.55 -12.99 4.82
CA ARG A 301 53.61 -13.52 3.79
C ARG A 301 53.23 -14.96 4.11
N ASP A 302 51.96 -15.33 3.89
CA ASP A 302 51.66 -16.69 3.47
C ASP A 302 50.37 -16.75 2.60
N GLY A 303 50.39 -17.64 1.59
CA GLY A 303 49.39 -17.71 0.55
C GLY A 303 48.18 -18.59 0.88
N ARG A 304 47.01 -18.21 0.39
CA ARG A 304 45.82 -19.04 0.35
C ARG A 304 45.21 -19.02 -1.04
N GLU A 305 44.75 -20.17 -1.48
CA GLU A 305 44.01 -20.40 -2.75
C GLU A 305 42.77 -19.52 -2.82
N GLN A 306 42.61 -18.85 -3.94
CA GLN A 306 41.49 -17.97 -4.20
C GLN A 306 40.23 -18.81 -4.57
N GLU A 307 39.23 -18.84 -3.71
CA GLU A 307 37.88 -19.18 -4.13
C GLU A 307 37.39 -18.15 -5.17
N PRO A 308 36.53 -18.56 -6.13
CA PRO A 308 36.03 -17.62 -7.12
C PRO A 308 35.31 -16.46 -6.44
N ASP A 309 35.68 -15.25 -6.84
CA ASP A 309 35.17 -13.99 -6.34
C ASP A 309 33.64 -13.98 -6.29
N LEU A 310 33.09 -13.45 -5.21
CA LEU A 310 31.64 -13.36 -4.96
C LEU A 310 30.92 -12.67 -6.10
N ALA A 311 31.53 -11.64 -6.71
CA ALA A 311 30.98 -10.96 -7.88
C ALA A 311 30.79 -11.94 -9.05
N THR A 312 31.72 -12.88 -9.24
CA THR A 312 31.62 -13.96 -10.24
C THR A 312 30.49 -14.95 -9.91
N ARG A 313 30.30 -15.29 -8.63
CA ARG A 313 29.21 -16.18 -8.17
C ARG A 313 27.86 -15.50 -8.27
N LEU A 314 27.73 -14.23 -7.88
CA LEU A 314 26.52 -13.40 -8.04
C LEU A 314 26.17 -13.18 -9.51
N LYS A 315 27.17 -12.93 -10.36
CA LYS A 315 26.97 -12.77 -11.80
C LYS A 315 26.46 -14.06 -12.43
N ALA A 316 26.98 -15.22 -12.04
CA ALA A 316 26.51 -16.52 -12.49
C ALA A 316 25.07 -16.81 -12.01
N SER A 317 24.72 -16.44 -10.77
CA SER A 317 23.36 -16.55 -10.25
C SER A 317 22.38 -15.63 -10.95
N LEU A 318 22.81 -14.39 -11.28
CA LEU A 318 22.03 -13.41 -12.02
C LEU A 318 21.78 -13.87 -13.47
N GLU A 319 22.83 -14.39 -14.13
CA GLU A 319 22.73 -14.97 -15.48
C GLU A 319 21.81 -16.20 -15.53
N ALA A 320 21.86 -17.04 -14.48
CA ALA A 320 20.97 -18.19 -14.33
C ALA A 320 19.50 -17.75 -14.13
N TYR A 321 19.26 -16.67 -13.37
CA TYR A 321 17.94 -16.07 -13.18
C TYR A 321 17.40 -15.48 -14.50
N GLN A 322 18.20 -14.66 -15.19
CA GLN A 322 17.84 -14.08 -16.49
C GLN A 322 17.67 -15.13 -17.59
N GLY A 323 18.42 -16.24 -17.52
CA GLY A 323 18.27 -17.37 -18.42
C GLY A 323 16.94 -18.10 -18.24
N ARG A 324 16.39 -18.16 -17.01
CA ARG A 324 15.06 -18.73 -16.72
C ARG A 324 13.91 -17.83 -17.24
N GLU A 325 14.06 -16.51 -17.20
CA GLU A 325 13.06 -15.59 -17.78
C GLU A 325 12.93 -15.72 -19.29
N LYS A 326 14.04 -15.85 -20.02
CA LYS A 326 14.02 -16.00 -21.49
C LYS A 326 13.37 -17.31 -21.96
N VAL A 327 13.30 -18.33 -21.11
CA VAL A 327 12.62 -19.60 -21.42
C VAL A 327 11.11 -19.53 -21.14
N GLN A 328 10.64 -18.57 -20.32
CA GLN A 328 9.21 -18.40 -19.97
C GLN A 328 8.47 -17.34 -20.82
N GLU A 329 9.15 -16.54 -21.63
CA GLU A 329 8.53 -15.67 -22.64
C GLU A 329 8.22 -16.41 -23.95
N ALA A 330 7.53 -17.55 -23.89
CA ALA A 330 6.77 -18.02 -25.03
C ALA A 330 5.53 -17.11 -25.17
N PRO A 331 5.20 -16.62 -26.40
CA PRO A 331 4.08 -15.71 -26.59
C PRO A 331 2.80 -16.38 -26.07
N ALA A 332 2.10 -15.70 -25.18
CA ALA A 332 0.77 -16.09 -24.76
C ALA A 332 -0.12 -16.26 -26.00
N PRO A 333 -0.90 -17.34 -26.12
CA PRO A 333 -1.80 -17.50 -27.26
C PRO A 333 -2.72 -16.29 -27.31
N GLU A 334 -2.80 -15.64 -28.47
CA GLU A 334 -3.72 -14.55 -28.77
C GLU A 334 -5.14 -15.03 -28.41
N ARG A 335 -5.67 -14.56 -27.30
CA ARG A 335 -7.08 -14.73 -27.00
C ARG A 335 -7.84 -13.78 -27.92
N GLU A 336 -8.52 -14.31 -28.92
CA GLU A 336 -9.54 -13.60 -29.64
C GLU A 336 -10.44 -12.90 -28.60
N GLN A 337 -10.48 -11.58 -28.69
CA GLN A 337 -11.37 -10.78 -27.85
C GLN A 337 -12.80 -11.07 -28.28
N GLU A 338 -13.50 -11.89 -27.52
CA GLU A 338 -14.92 -12.16 -27.71
C GLU A 338 -15.68 -10.82 -27.74
N THR A 339 -16.30 -10.50 -28.86
CA THR A 339 -17.03 -9.24 -28.97
C THR A 339 -18.23 -9.24 -28.01
N PRO A 340 -18.66 -8.07 -27.49
CA PRO A 340 -19.83 -7.98 -26.60
C PRO A 340 -21.07 -8.63 -27.15
N LYS A 341 -21.17 -8.71 -28.47
CA LYS A 341 -22.30 -9.33 -29.19
C LYS A 341 -22.26 -10.87 -29.18
N ALA A 342 -21.05 -11.45 -29.26
CA ALA A 342 -20.80 -12.89 -29.15
C ALA A 342 -21.04 -13.37 -27.70
N PHE A 343 -20.58 -12.61 -26.71
CA PHE A 343 -20.84 -12.87 -25.29
C PHE A 343 -22.36 -12.86 -24.97
N ALA A 344 -23.09 -11.87 -25.46
CA ALA A 344 -24.55 -11.78 -25.26
C ALA A 344 -25.32 -12.92 -25.94
N ALA A 345 -24.84 -13.42 -27.07
CA ALA A 345 -25.44 -14.57 -27.75
C ALA A 345 -25.28 -15.87 -26.96
N ARG A 346 -24.06 -16.12 -26.46
CA ARG A 346 -23.73 -17.30 -25.64
C ARG A 346 -24.51 -17.32 -24.32
N MET A 347 -24.70 -16.13 -23.69
CA MET A 347 -25.48 -16.04 -22.44
C MET A 347 -26.97 -16.30 -22.64
N ARG A 348 -27.51 -16.05 -23.87
CA ARG A 348 -28.90 -16.37 -24.21
C ARG A 348 -29.10 -17.86 -24.46
N GLU A 349 -28.12 -18.53 -25.06
CA GLU A 349 -28.15 -20.00 -25.25
C GLU A 349 -28.02 -20.79 -23.93
N ALA A 350 -27.26 -20.27 -22.97
CA ALA A 350 -27.11 -20.89 -21.64
C ALA A 350 -28.33 -20.71 -20.72
N ALA A 351 -29.30 -19.85 -21.10
CA ALA A 351 -30.50 -19.54 -20.34
C ALA A 351 -31.80 -20.19 -20.96
N ALA A 352 -31.66 -20.92 -22.04
CA ALA A 352 -32.75 -21.71 -22.69
C ALA A 352 -32.59 -23.21 -22.39
#